data_fb47c44a3b3ced3054aab87b5383fedf
#
_entry.id   fb47c44a3b3ced3054aab87b5383fedf
#
_cell.length_a   1.000
_cell.length_b   1.000
_cell.length_c   1.000
_cell.angle_alpha   90.00
_cell.angle_beta   90.00
_cell.angle_gamma   90.00
#
_symmetry.space_group_name_H-M   'P 1'
#
loop_
_entity.id
_entity.type
_entity.pdbx_description
1 polymer ?
#
loop_
_entity_poly.entity_id
_entity_poly.type
_entity_poly.pdbx_seq_one_letter_code
_entity_poly.pdbx_strand_id
1 'polypeptide(L)'
;AECLQHTGSFKFRGAYTAISSLPIEKRKKGVIAYSSGNHAQGVALAAKIHEIPATIIMPEDAPEIKINNTKDLGAEVILYDRLNESREDIGKKISEENLLSLIPPYDHTHVIAGQGTIGIEIAEQANQNGIEKADVLVCCGGGGLTSGIAVALSSLMPNFITRPVEPEGFDDVVRSLKSGQRQINEQISGGLCDAI
;
A
#
# COMPACT_ATOMS: atom_id res chain seq x y z
N ALA A 1 -7.45 7.83 -12.74
CA ALA A 1 -6.20 7.09 -13.00
C ALA A 1 -5.24 7.30 -11.82
N GLU A 2 -4.89 6.25 -11.11
CA GLU A 2 -4.10 6.32 -9.87
C GLU A 2 -2.64 6.75 -10.09
N CYS A 3 -2.13 6.69 -11.31
CA CYS A 3 -0.83 7.30 -11.66
C CYS A 3 -0.85 8.84 -11.64
N LEU A 4 -2.04 9.47 -11.62
CA LEU A 4 -2.22 10.90 -11.47
C LEU A 4 -2.59 11.32 -10.05
N GLN A 5 -2.70 10.36 -9.12
CA GLN A 5 -2.97 10.59 -7.71
C GLN A 5 -1.72 11.18 -7.02
N HIS A 6 -1.89 11.71 -5.81
CA HIS A 6 -0.77 12.14 -4.97
C HIS A 6 0.34 11.11 -4.93
N THR A 7 1.58 11.53 -5.09
CA THR A 7 2.78 10.67 -5.21
C THR A 7 2.77 9.67 -6.37
N GLY A 8 1.91 9.89 -7.38
CA GLY A 8 1.85 9.08 -8.60
C GLY A 8 1.33 7.65 -8.41
N SER A 9 0.60 7.36 -7.33
CA SER A 9 0.07 6.03 -7.06
C SER A 9 -1.09 6.01 -6.05
N PHE A 10 -1.82 4.91 -6.03
CA PHE A 10 -2.91 4.67 -5.07
C PHE A 10 -2.47 4.61 -3.60
N LYS A 11 -1.17 4.41 -3.33
CA LYS A 11 -0.65 4.14 -1.97
C LYS A 11 -0.92 5.27 -0.98
N PHE A 12 -0.99 6.50 -1.44
CA PHE A 12 -1.34 7.64 -0.59
C PHE A 12 -2.70 7.46 0.11
N ARG A 13 -3.71 6.92 -0.56
CA ARG A 13 -5.07 6.72 0.00
C ARG A 13 -5.04 5.89 1.29
N GLY A 14 -4.41 4.72 1.22
CA GLY A 14 -4.29 3.83 2.38
C GLY A 14 -3.37 4.39 3.47
N ALA A 15 -2.26 5.01 3.11
CA ALA A 15 -1.35 5.63 4.05
C ALA A 15 -2.05 6.78 4.82
N TYR A 16 -2.73 7.67 4.10
CA TYR A 16 -3.47 8.78 4.69
C TYR A 16 -4.57 8.29 5.64
N THR A 17 -5.37 7.31 5.19
CA THR A 17 -6.46 6.76 6.02
C THR A 17 -5.91 6.08 7.27
N ALA A 18 -4.83 5.30 7.15
CA ALA A 18 -4.22 4.62 8.30
C ALA A 18 -3.67 5.64 9.32
N ILE A 19 -2.95 6.67 8.87
CA ILE A 19 -2.40 7.72 9.75
C ILE A 19 -3.53 8.53 10.39
N SER A 20 -4.56 8.91 9.63
CA SER A 20 -5.72 9.64 10.14
C SER A 20 -6.47 8.88 11.23
N SER A 21 -6.49 7.55 11.14
CA SER A 21 -7.18 6.66 12.09
C SER A 21 -6.40 6.41 13.38
N LEU A 22 -5.13 6.82 13.45
CA LEU A 22 -4.36 6.68 14.68
C LEU A 22 -4.92 7.58 15.78
N PRO A 23 -4.96 7.11 17.04
CA PRO A 23 -5.20 7.99 18.18
C PRO A 23 -4.22 9.17 18.17
N ILE A 24 -4.71 10.36 18.50
CA ILE A 24 -3.94 11.61 18.36
C ILE A 24 -2.58 11.57 19.08
N GLU A 25 -2.54 10.93 20.24
CA GLU A 25 -1.29 10.82 21.03
C GLU A 25 -0.26 9.86 20.38
N LYS A 26 -0.72 8.83 19.69
CA LYS A 26 0.16 7.95 18.91
C LYS A 26 0.60 8.65 17.63
N ARG A 27 -0.32 9.30 16.92
CA ARG A 27 -0.04 10.03 15.70
C ARG A 27 1.01 11.13 15.88
N LYS A 28 0.94 11.90 16.98
CA LYS A 28 1.93 12.93 17.32
C LYS A 28 3.35 12.40 17.50
N LYS A 29 3.51 11.15 17.90
CA LYS A 29 4.84 10.52 18.02
C LYS A 29 5.50 10.29 16.67
N GLY A 30 4.71 10.16 15.63
CA GLY A 30 5.15 9.91 14.27
C GLY A 30 4.88 8.49 13.80
N VAL A 31 5.28 8.24 12.57
CA VAL A 31 5.04 6.97 11.89
C VAL A 31 6.33 6.41 11.30
N ILE A 32 6.35 5.10 11.09
CA ILE A 32 7.44 4.40 10.45
C ILE A 32 6.87 3.46 9.37
N ALA A 33 7.58 3.33 8.25
CA ALA A 33 7.28 2.35 7.22
C ALA A 33 8.55 1.81 6.58
N TYR A 34 8.47 0.64 5.98
CA TYR A 34 9.53 0.08 5.16
C TYR A 34 9.03 -0.14 3.73
N SER A 35 9.67 0.52 2.77
CA SER A 35 9.31 0.41 1.34
C SER A 35 10.36 1.07 0.46
N SER A 36 10.67 0.47 -0.67
CA SER A 36 11.56 1.06 -1.69
C SER A 36 10.86 1.98 -2.69
N GLY A 37 9.55 2.23 -2.57
CA GLY A 37 8.81 2.90 -3.64
C GLY A 37 7.55 3.68 -3.21
N ASN A 38 6.45 3.39 -3.88
CA ASN A 38 5.21 4.17 -3.78
C ASN A 38 4.62 4.27 -2.37
N HIS A 39 4.75 3.22 -1.55
CA HIS A 39 4.27 3.26 -0.17
C HIS A 39 5.10 4.22 0.68
N ALA A 40 6.42 4.25 0.50
CA ALA A 40 7.33 5.19 1.17
C ALA A 40 6.88 6.64 0.96
N GLN A 41 6.69 7.02 -0.30
CA GLN A 41 6.24 8.37 -0.66
C GLN A 41 4.82 8.67 -0.18
N GLY A 42 3.92 7.68 -0.24
CA GLY A 42 2.55 7.80 0.27
C GLY A 42 2.50 8.08 1.77
N VAL A 43 3.31 7.36 2.56
CA VAL A 43 3.42 7.58 4.02
C VAL A 43 4.09 8.92 4.32
N ALA A 44 5.18 9.26 3.63
CA ALA A 44 5.88 10.53 3.81
C ALA A 44 4.96 11.74 3.55
N LEU A 45 4.22 11.73 2.44
CA LEU A 45 3.27 12.80 2.14
C LEU A 45 2.12 12.86 3.15
N ALA A 46 1.54 11.72 3.51
CA ALA A 46 0.46 11.68 4.50
C ALA A 46 0.92 12.20 5.86
N ALA A 47 2.12 11.84 6.30
CA ALA A 47 2.73 12.36 7.51
C ALA A 47 2.97 13.88 7.44
N LYS A 48 3.49 14.38 6.31
CA LYS A 48 3.67 15.83 6.05
C LYS A 48 2.36 16.61 6.17
N ILE A 49 1.26 16.08 5.61
CA ILE A 49 -0.07 16.73 5.69
C ILE A 49 -0.58 16.76 7.13
N HIS A 50 -0.27 15.72 7.92
CA HIS A 50 -0.62 15.67 9.35
C HIS A 50 0.37 16.40 10.27
N GLU A 51 1.44 17.00 9.70
CA GLU A 51 2.50 17.70 10.43
C GLU A 51 3.14 16.82 11.52
N ILE A 52 3.41 15.55 11.19
CA ILE A 52 4.02 14.57 12.09
C ILE A 52 5.32 14.00 11.52
N PRO A 53 6.23 13.54 12.39
CA PRO A 53 7.45 12.86 11.93
C PRO A 53 7.14 11.57 11.14
N ALA A 54 7.95 11.31 10.12
CA ALA A 54 7.94 10.03 9.40
C ALA A 54 9.36 9.50 9.21
N THR A 55 9.56 8.24 9.54
CA THR A 55 10.81 7.50 9.30
C THR A 55 10.53 6.41 8.27
N ILE A 56 11.31 6.37 7.19
CA ILE A 56 11.15 5.39 6.11
C ILE A 56 12.42 4.55 5.98
N ILE A 57 12.27 3.25 6.11
CA ILE A 57 13.36 2.28 5.92
C ILE A 57 13.36 1.87 4.45
N MET A 58 14.45 2.13 3.76
CA MET A 58 14.63 1.86 2.33
C MET A 58 15.92 1.06 2.12
N PRO A 59 15.94 0.12 1.15
CA PRO A 59 17.19 -0.56 0.84
C PRO A 59 18.17 0.41 0.15
N GLU A 60 19.47 0.21 0.39
CA GLU A 60 20.54 1.05 -0.17
C GLU A 60 20.58 1.05 -1.70
N ASP A 61 20.17 -0.07 -2.31
CA ASP A 61 20.09 -0.23 -3.76
C ASP A 61 18.76 0.28 -4.37
N ALA A 62 17.93 0.96 -3.58
CA ALA A 62 16.75 1.64 -4.12
C ALA A 62 17.16 2.76 -5.09
N PRO A 63 16.38 3.00 -6.17
CA PRO A 63 16.67 4.09 -7.09
C PRO A 63 16.80 5.44 -6.34
N GLU A 64 17.89 6.15 -6.60
CA GLU A 64 18.23 7.40 -5.91
C GLU A 64 17.09 8.44 -5.99
N ILE A 65 16.39 8.48 -7.13
CA ILE A 65 15.22 9.35 -7.30
C ILE A 65 14.11 9.05 -6.28
N LYS A 66 13.89 7.78 -5.94
CA LYS A 66 12.87 7.41 -4.95
C LYS A 66 13.28 7.79 -3.53
N ILE A 67 14.58 7.64 -3.22
CA ILE A 67 15.15 8.07 -1.94
C ILE A 67 15.00 9.58 -1.79
N ASN A 68 15.43 10.33 -2.79
CA ASN A 68 15.38 11.79 -2.78
C ASN A 68 13.94 12.31 -2.71
N ASN A 69 13.01 11.78 -3.53
CA ASN A 69 11.60 12.15 -3.46
C ASN A 69 10.99 11.92 -2.06
N THR A 70 11.41 10.84 -1.38
CA THR A 70 10.92 10.54 -0.02
C THR A 70 11.45 11.56 0.99
N LYS A 71 12.74 11.93 0.88
CA LYS A 71 13.35 12.99 1.71
C LYS A 71 12.73 14.36 1.45
N ASP A 72 12.47 14.73 0.20
CA ASP A 72 11.84 15.99 -0.19
C ASP A 72 10.40 16.14 0.35
N LEU A 73 9.74 15.03 0.59
CA LEU A 73 8.46 15.00 1.31
C LEU A 73 8.60 15.21 2.82
N GLY A 74 9.83 15.31 3.35
CA GLY A 74 10.11 15.61 4.74
C GLY A 74 10.30 14.38 5.64
N ALA A 75 10.38 13.18 5.07
CA ALA A 75 10.64 11.98 5.85
C ALA A 75 12.14 11.77 6.11
N GLU A 76 12.47 11.27 7.28
CA GLU A 76 13.78 10.69 7.56
C GLU A 76 13.90 9.36 6.83
N VAL A 77 15.00 9.15 6.09
CA VAL A 77 15.25 7.89 5.37
C VAL A 77 16.43 7.18 6.01
N ILE A 78 16.18 5.95 6.46
CA ILE A 78 17.19 5.02 7.00
C ILE A 78 17.43 3.96 5.91
N LEU A 79 18.67 3.84 5.48
CA LEU A 79 19.09 2.86 4.49
C LEU A 79 19.50 1.56 5.16
N TYR A 80 19.24 0.41 4.53
CA TYR A 80 19.62 -0.91 5.00
C TYR A 80 20.13 -1.79 3.86
N ASP A 81 21.03 -2.71 4.17
CA ASP A 81 21.51 -3.74 3.24
C ASP A 81 20.53 -4.92 3.20
N ARG A 82 19.73 -5.04 2.12
CA ARG A 82 18.74 -6.10 1.96
C ARG A 82 19.31 -7.52 1.90
N LEU A 83 20.61 -7.67 1.70
CA LEU A 83 21.26 -8.98 1.67
C LEU A 83 21.60 -9.48 3.09
N ASN A 84 21.90 -8.56 4.00
CA ASN A 84 22.44 -8.89 5.33
C ASN A 84 21.54 -8.43 6.49
N GLU A 85 20.52 -7.60 6.22
CA GLU A 85 19.68 -7.00 7.25
C GLU A 85 18.19 -7.26 6.98
N SER A 86 17.41 -7.37 8.05
CA SER A 86 15.94 -7.48 8.02
C SER A 86 15.32 -6.11 8.25
N ARG A 87 14.62 -5.59 7.24
CA ARG A 87 13.87 -4.33 7.36
C ARG A 87 12.78 -4.41 8.43
N GLU A 88 12.22 -5.60 8.63
CA GLU A 88 11.20 -5.86 9.65
C GLU A 88 11.79 -5.70 11.05
N ASP A 89 12.98 -6.26 11.31
CA ASP A 89 13.66 -6.16 12.61
C ASP A 89 14.12 -4.73 12.89
N ILE A 90 14.69 -4.06 11.88
CA ILE A 90 15.08 -2.64 11.97
C ILE A 90 13.83 -1.80 12.29
N GLY A 91 12.74 -2.01 11.52
CA GLY A 91 11.50 -1.27 11.70
C GLY A 91 10.86 -1.48 13.07
N LYS A 92 10.87 -2.71 13.55
CA LYS A 92 10.37 -3.06 14.89
C LYS A 92 11.19 -2.37 15.97
N LYS A 93 12.51 -2.49 15.91
CA LYS A 93 13.41 -1.87 16.88
C LYS A 93 13.20 -0.36 16.97
N ILE A 94 13.23 0.35 15.84
CA ILE A 94 13.07 1.81 15.79
C ILE A 94 11.67 2.21 16.25
N SER A 95 10.62 1.45 15.85
CA SER A 95 9.25 1.69 16.28
C SER A 95 9.10 1.62 17.80
N GLU A 96 9.70 0.60 18.44
CA GLU A 96 9.65 0.40 19.89
C GLU A 96 10.46 1.47 20.63
N GLU A 97 11.67 1.78 20.19
CA GLU A 97 12.55 2.77 20.81
C GLU A 97 11.99 4.20 20.76
N ASN A 98 11.34 4.57 19.64
CA ASN A 98 10.82 5.93 19.41
C ASN A 98 9.30 6.05 19.54
N LEU A 99 8.61 4.96 19.90
CA LEU A 99 7.14 4.91 20.02
C LEU A 99 6.42 5.29 18.72
N LEU A 100 7.02 4.99 17.56
CA LEU A 100 6.44 5.26 16.25
C LEU A 100 5.37 4.23 15.89
N SER A 101 4.35 4.67 15.15
CA SER A 101 3.32 3.75 14.64
C SER A 101 3.72 3.19 13.28
N LEU A 102 3.81 1.87 13.15
CA LEU A 102 4.09 1.21 11.87
C LEU A 102 2.88 1.32 10.94
N ILE A 103 3.11 1.80 9.72
CA ILE A 103 2.12 1.86 8.64
C ILE A 103 2.49 0.81 7.58
N PRO A 104 1.84 -0.36 7.57
CA PRO A 104 2.17 -1.43 6.62
C PRO A 104 1.66 -1.10 5.21
N PRO A 105 2.28 -1.66 4.16
CA PRO A 105 1.95 -1.35 2.76
C PRO A 105 0.65 -1.99 2.26
N TYR A 106 0.13 -2.97 2.97
CA TYR A 106 -1.10 -3.75 2.73
C TYR A 106 -1.47 -4.51 4.00
N ASP A 107 -2.45 -5.39 3.97
CA ASP A 107 -2.89 -6.27 5.07
C ASP A 107 -3.09 -5.55 6.41
N HIS A 108 -3.78 -4.40 6.32
CA HIS A 108 -4.12 -3.59 7.48
C HIS A 108 -5.48 -2.92 7.23
N THR A 109 -6.38 -3.02 8.20
CA THR A 109 -7.78 -2.58 8.07
C THR A 109 -7.94 -1.18 7.50
N HIS A 110 -7.22 -0.20 8.05
CA HIS A 110 -7.34 1.20 7.59
C HIS A 110 -6.64 1.45 6.26
N VAL A 111 -5.59 0.67 5.93
CA VAL A 111 -4.96 0.73 4.60
C VAL A 111 -5.92 0.18 3.55
N ILE A 112 -6.51 -0.99 3.80
CA ILE A 112 -7.52 -1.60 2.92
C ILE A 112 -8.71 -0.65 2.74
N ALA A 113 -9.22 -0.06 3.83
CA ALA A 113 -10.32 0.91 3.76
C ALA A 113 -9.97 2.14 2.90
N GLY A 114 -8.76 2.69 3.05
CA GLY A 114 -8.29 3.79 2.21
C GLY A 114 -8.21 3.43 0.73
N GLN A 115 -7.70 2.24 0.40
CA GLN A 115 -7.70 1.74 -0.99
C GLN A 115 -9.13 1.52 -1.51
N GLY A 116 -10.06 1.15 -0.63
CA GLY A 116 -11.47 0.95 -0.96
C GLY A 116 -12.17 2.20 -1.49
N THR A 117 -11.65 3.40 -1.21
CA THR A 117 -12.17 4.66 -1.78
C THR A 117 -12.15 4.66 -3.30
N ILE A 118 -11.23 3.90 -3.93
CA ILE A 118 -11.22 3.71 -5.39
C ILE A 118 -12.49 2.96 -5.84
N GLY A 119 -12.91 1.94 -5.08
CA GLY A 119 -14.15 1.21 -5.38
C GLY A 119 -15.40 2.11 -5.28
N ILE A 120 -15.40 3.06 -4.32
CA ILE A 120 -16.48 4.06 -4.22
C ILE A 120 -16.49 4.95 -5.46
N GLU A 121 -15.34 5.48 -5.87
CA GLU A 121 -15.23 6.32 -7.07
C GLU A 121 -15.60 5.56 -8.35
N ILE A 122 -15.25 4.25 -8.46
CA ILE A 122 -15.65 3.40 -9.57
C ILE A 122 -17.18 3.28 -9.60
N ALA A 123 -17.82 3.05 -8.45
CA ALA A 123 -19.27 2.95 -8.36
C ALA A 123 -19.99 4.25 -8.78
N GLU A 124 -19.46 5.39 -8.32
CA GLU A 124 -19.99 6.72 -8.71
C GLU A 124 -19.86 6.94 -10.21
N GLN A 125 -18.71 6.68 -10.80
CA GLN A 125 -18.45 6.85 -12.24
C GLN A 125 -19.29 5.87 -13.07
N ALA A 126 -19.48 4.63 -12.63
CA ALA A 126 -20.31 3.65 -13.29
C ALA A 126 -21.78 4.11 -13.32
N ASN A 127 -22.31 4.58 -12.20
CA ASN A 127 -23.67 5.12 -12.13
C ASN A 127 -23.86 6.33 -13.05
N GLN A 128 -22.89 7.26 -13.10
CA GLN A 128 -22.94 8.42 -14.00
C GLN A 128 -22.95 8.03 -15.48
N ASN A 129 -22.39 6.88 -15.83
CA ASN A 129 -22.32 6.38 -17.20
C ASN A 129 -23.35 5.27 -17.50
N GLY A 130 -24.25 4.97 -16.59
CA GLY A 130 -25.29 3.95 -16.77
C GLY A 130 -24.75 2.51 -16.88
N ILE A 131 -23.60 2.24 -16.27
CA ILE A 131 -22.99 0.90 -16.28
C ILE A 131 -23.49 0.14 -15.06
N GLU A 132 -24.31 -0.88 -15.28
CA GLU A 132 -24.95 -1.68 -14.23
C GLU A 132 -24.20 -2.98 -13.91
N LYS A 133 -23.31 -3.43 -14.78
CA LYS A 133 -22.53 -4.67 -14.63
C LYS A 133 -21.15 -4.53 -15.30
N ALA A 134 -20.12 -4.97 -14.59
CA ALA A 134 -18.76 -4.98 -15.12
C ALA A 134 -17.86 -6.00 -14.39
N ASP A 135 -16.82 -6.45 -15.08
CA ASP A 135 -15.62 -7.02 -14.46
C ASP A 135 -14.61 -5.91 -14.22
N VAL A 136 -14.16 -5.78 -12.98
CA VAL A 136 -13.15 -4.78 -12.57
C VAL A 136 -11.83 -5.50 -12.36
N LEU A 137 -10.90 -5.32 -13.29
CA LEU A 137 -9.57 -5.91 -13.23
C LEU A 137 -8.68 -5.07 -12.34
N VAL A 138 -8.12 -5.65 -11.30
CA VAL A 138 -7.29 -4.96 -10.30
C VAL A 138 -5.95 -5.66 -10.16
N CYS A 139 -4.84 -4.94 -10.38
CA CYS A 139 -3.51 -5.46 -10.13
C CYS A 139 -3.37 -5.88 -8.65
N CYS A 140 -2.84 -7.08 -8.42
CA CYS A 140 -2.78 -7.69 -7.10
C CYS A 140 -1.34 -8.13 -6.79
N GLY A 141 -0.80 -7.56 -5.72
CA GLY A 141 0.38 -8.04 -5.02
C GLY A 141 -0.06 -8.42 -3.61
N GLY A 142 0.28 -7.65 -2.57
CA GLY A 142 -0.14 -7.91 -1.18
C GLY A 142 -1.65 -7.82 -0.90
N GLY A 143 -2.50 -7.69 -1.92
CA GLY A 143 -3.97 -7.80 -1.83
C GLY A 143 -4.72 -6.57 -1.30
N GLY A 144 -4.05 -5.59 -0.70
CA GLY A 144 -4.74 -4.47 -0.03
C GLY A 144 -5.61 -3.62 -0.96
N LEU A 145 -5.14 -3.34 -2.17
CA LEU A 145 -5.91 -2.62 -3.19
C LEU A 145 -7.13 -3.42 -3.64
N THR A 146 -6.90 -4.66 -4.04
CA THR A 146 -7.95 -5.56 -4.57
C THR A 146 -9.03 -5.81 -3.52
N SER A 147 -8.63 -6.07 -2.27
CA SER A 147 -9.56 -6.29 -1.15
C SER A 147 -10.40 -5.04 -0.86
N GLY A 148 -9.77 -3.85 -0.83
CA GLY A 148 -10.49 -2.60 -0.60
C GLY A 148 -11.53 -2.32 -1.67
N ILE A 149 -11.15 -2.45 -2.96
CA ILE A 149 -12.08 -2.29 -4.09
C ILE A 149 -13.21 -3.33 -4.04
N ALA A 150 -12.87 -4.61 -3.78
CA ALA A 150 -13.86 -5.68 -3.72
C ALA A 150 -14.91 -5.44 -2.62
N VAL A 151 -14.47 -5.03 -1.41
CA VAL A 151 -15.39 -4.71 -0.31
C VAL A 151 -16.31 -3.55 -0.68
N ALA A 152 -15.79 -2.47 -1.24
CA ALA A 152 -16.59 -1.33 -1.62
C ALA A 152 -17.62 -1.69 -2.73
N LEU A 153 -17.17 -2.35 -3.79
CA LEU A 153 -18.03 -2.71 -4.92
C LEU A 153 -19.05 -3.77 -4.54
N SER A 154 -18.74 -4.74 -3.70
CA SER A 154 -19.73 -5.74 -3.25
C SER A 154 -20.94 -5.11 -2.54
N SER A 155 -20.74 -3.98 -1.89
CA SER A 155 -21.82 -3.22 -1.23
C SER A 155 -22.55 -2.26 -2.16
N LEU A 156 -21.81 -1.54 -3.01
CA LEU A 156 -22.37 -0.44 -3.80
C LEU A 156 -22.85 -0.87 -5.19
N MET A 157 -22.22 -1.88 -5.77
CA MET A 157 -22.46 -2.38 -7.13
C MET A 157 -22.42 -3.92 -7.13
N PRO A 158 -23.45 -4.61 -6.60
CA PRO A 158 -23.42 -6.07 -6.41
C PRO A 158 -23.29 -6.89 -7.70
N ASN A 159 -23.53 -6.29 -8.86
CA ASN A 159 -23.33 -6.92 -10.17
C ASN A 159 -21.90 -6.73 -10.72
N PHE A 160 -21.03 -6.00 -9.99
CA PHE A 160 -19.62 -5.84 -10.39
C PHE A 160 -18.80 -6.95 -9.78
N ILE A 161 -17.91 -7.54 -10.56
CA ILE A 161 -17.01 -8.60 -10.12
C ILE A 161 -15.60 -8.05 -10.10
N THR A 162 -14.99 -7.96 -8.92
CA THR A 162 -13.57 -7.61 -8.79
C THR A 162 -12.71 -8.83 -9.09
N ARG A 163 -11.80 -8.72 -10.05
CA ARG A 163 -10.89 -9.78 -10.45
C ARG A 163 -9.44 -9.36 -10.18
N PRO A 164 -8.73 -10.06 -9.28
CA PRO A 164 -7.29 -9.86 -9.11
C PRO A 164 -6.56 -10.25 -10.40
N VAL A 165 -5.55 -9.43 -10.76
CA VAL A 165 -4.66 -9.67 -11.90
C VAL A 165 -3.24 -9.74 -11.37
N GLU A 166 -2.57 -10.85 -11.66
CA GLU A 166 -1.21 -11.15 -11.23
C GLU A 166 -0.35 -11.53 -12.45
N PRO A 167 0.95 -11.27 -12.42
CA PRO A 167 1.87 -11.77 -13.47
C PRO A 167 1.99 -13.29 -13.45
N GLU A 168 2.25 -13.87 -14.59
CA GLU A 168 2.57 -15.29 -14.70
C GLU A 168 3.80 -15.63 -13.84
N GLY A 169 3.70 -16.70 -13.06
CA GLY A 169 4.73 -17.13 -12.11
C GLY A 169 4.70 -16.41 -10.75
N PHE A 170 3.83 -15.41 -10.58
CA PHE A 170 3.62 -14.68 -9.31
C PHE A 170 2.12 -14.63 -8.99
N ASP A 171 1.48 -15.80 -9.01
CA ASP A 171 0.03 -15.99 -8.99
C ASP A 171 -0.48 -16.58 -7.65
N ASP A 172 0.16 -16.22 -6.55
CA ASP A 172 -0.14 -16.74 -5.22
C ASP A 172 -1.56 -16.42 -4.75
N VAL A 173 -2.14 -15.30 -5.15
CA VAL A 173 -3.52 -14.95 -4.78
C VAL A 173 -4.52 -15.83 -5.52
N VAL A 174 -4.35 -16.05 -6.83
CA VAL A 174 -5.26 -16.95 -7.58
C VAL A 174 -5.16 -18.39 -7.08
N ARG A 175 -3.95 -18.87 -6.73
CA ARG A 175 -3.75 -20.19 -6.12
C ARG A 175 -4.37 -20.28 -4.72
N SER A 176 -4.23 -19.21 -3.92
CA SER A 176 -4.85 -19.10 -2.59
C SER A 176 -6.37 -19.15 -2.68
N LEU A 177 -6.98 -18.40 -3.60
CA LEU A 177 -8.43 -18.38 -3.80
C LEU A 177 -8.96 -19.74 -4.27
N LYS A 178 -8.22 -20.43 -5.16
CA LYS A 178 -8.62 -21.77 -5.64
C LYS A 178 -8.50 -22.85 -4.55
N SER A 179 -7.45 -22.81 -3.73
CA SER A 179 -7.21 -23.82 -2.70
C SER A 179 -7.96 -23.54 -1.38
N GLY A 180 -8.42 -22.31 -1.16
CA GLY A 180 -8.96 -21.88 0.13
C GLY A 180 -7.90 -21.71 1.24
N GLN A 181 -6.62 -21.81 0.89
CA GLN A 181 -5.50 -21.68 1.81
C GLN A 181 -4.48 -20.69 1.24
N ARG A 182 -3.86 -19.89 2.12
CA ARG A 182 -2.81 -18.94 1.71
C ARG A 182 -1.65 -19.69 1.06
N GLN A 183 -1.34 -19.32 -0.18
CA GLN A 183 -0.18 -19.77 -0.93
C GLN A 183 0.88 -18.65 -0.93
N ILE A 184 2.12 -19.03 -1.19
CA ILE A 184 3.23 -18.10 -1.40
C ILE A 184 3.88 -18.39 -2.74
N ASN A 185 4.51 -17.40 -3.34
CA ASN A 185 5.28 -17.59 -4.55
C ASN A 185 6.60 -18.30 -4.24
N GLU A 186 6.98 -19.25 -5.11
CA GLU A 186 8.27 -19.94 -5.00
C GLU A 186 9.43 -19.00 -5.38
N GLN A 187 9.17 -18.10 -6.34
CA GLN A 187 10.12 -17.06 -6.75
C GLN A 187 9.80 -15.75 -6.02
N ILE A 188 10.81 -15.15 -5.43
CA ILE A 188 10.72 -13.86 -4.71
C ILE A 188 11.29 -12.69 -5.52
N SER A 189 11.83 -12.97 -6.73
CA SER A 189 12.42 -11.95 -7.62
C SER A 189 12.40 -12.43 -9.07
N GLY A 190 12.62 -11.51 -10.00
CA GLY A 190 12.72 -11.82 -11.44
C GLY A 190 11.50 -11.45 -12.29
N GLY A 191 10.45 -10.91 -11.66
CA GLY A 191 9.33 -10.30 -12.37
C GLY A 191 9.64 -8.88 -12.85
N LEU A 192 8.94 -8.43 -13.90
CA LEU A 192 8.98 -7.01 -14.33
C LEU A 192 8.34 -6.07 -13.31
N CYS A 193 7.49 -6.62 -12.42
CA CYS A 193 6.77 -5.86 -11.42
C CYS A 193 7.50 -5.95 -10.07
N ASP A 194 8.19 -4.89 -9.71
CA ASP A 194 9.07 -4.81 -8.52
C ASP A 194 8.33 -4.87 -7.15
N ALA A 195 7.01 -4.85 -7.14
CA ALA A 195 6.20 -4.76 -5.93
C ALA A 195 5.18 -5.91 -5.77
N ILE A 196 5.47 -7.05 -6.37
CA ILE A 196 4.63 -8.26 -6.31
C ILE A 196 5.40 -9.40 -5.68
#